data_83c38f13f63772f1c3b12b3e7b0acad8
#
_entry.id   83c38f13f63772f1c3b12b3e7b0acad8
#
_cell.length_a   1.000
_cell.length_b   1.000
_cell.length_c   1.000
_cell.angle_alpha   90.00
_cell.angle_beta   90.00
_cell.angle_gamma   90.00
#
_symmetry.space_group_name_H-M   'P 1'
#
loop_
_entity.id
_entity.type
_entity.pdbx_description
1 polymer ?
#
loop_
_entity_poly.entity_id
_entity_poly.type
_entity_poly.pdbx_seq_one_letter_code
_entity_poly.pdbx_strand_id
1 'polypeptide(L)' 'MTDITITTEFIKLQDLLKLANLVGTGGEAKIVIQNGDVLVNGEVCTMRGKKIRPGDTVAF' A
#
# COMPACT_ATOMS: atom_id res chain seq x y z
N MET A 1 -13.12 3.94 1.10
CA MET A 1 -11.68 3.79 0.90
C MET A 1 -10.97 3.80 2.24
N THR A 2 -10.03 2.91 2.46
CA THR A 2 -9.31 2.79 3.73
C THR A 2 -7.98 3.56 3.65
N ASP A 3 -7.77 4.47 4.60
CA ASP A 3 -6.53 5.22 4.69
C ASP A 3 -5.65 4.59 5.76
N ILE A 4 -4.35 4.44 5.46
CA ILE A 4 -3.38 3.82 6.35
C ILE A 4 -2.26 4.81 6.61
N THR A 5 -1.94 5.02 7.90
CA THR A 5 -0.85 5.90 8.31
C THR A 5 0.28 5.06 8.89
N ILE A 6 1.50 5.33 8.45
CA ILE A 6 2.71 4.62 8.88
C ILE A 6 3.38 5.37 10.02
N THR A 7 3.81 4.64 11.06
CA THR A 7 4.55 5.22 12.20
C THR A 7 5.95 4.66 12.37
N THR A 8 6.36 3.68 11.53
CA THR A 8 7.69 3.09 11.54
C THR A 8 8.57 3.69 10.45
N GLU A 9 9.84 3.26 10.32
CA GLU A 9 10.77 3.83 9.35
C GLU A 9 10.26 3.76 7.92
N PHE A 10 9.92 2.59 7.47
CA PHE A 10 9.26 2.38 6.17
C PHE A 10 8.74 0.95 6.09
N ILE A 11 7.83 0.75 5.15
CA ILE A 11 7.32 -0.58 4.82
C ILE A 11 7.03 -0.59 3.31
N LYS A 12 7.27 -1.71 2.64
CA LYS A 12 6.91 -1.83 1.23
C LYS A 12 5.40 -1.85 1.08
N LEU A 13 4.89 -1.21 0.01
CA LEU A 13 3.46 -1.10 -0.22
C LEU A 13 2.74 -2.45 -0.17
N GLN A 14 3.30 -3.47 -0.82
CA GLN A 14 2.68 -4.80 -0.82
C GLN A 14 2.58 -5.39 0.59
N ASP A 15 3.60 -5.16 1.42
CA ASP A 15 3.61 -5.67 2.79
C ASP A 15 2.65 -4.90 3.68
N LEU A 16 2.50 -3.61 3.42
CA LEU A 16 1.57 -2.77 4.16
C LEU A 16 0.13 -3.22 3.96
N LEU A 17 -0.25 -3.54 2.73
CA LEU A 17 -1.60 -4.01 2.43
C LEU A 17 -1.90 -5.34 3.12
N LYS A 18 -0.92 -6.22 3.22
CA LYS A 18 -1.07 -7.48 3.97
C LYS A 18 -1.17 -7.22 5.47
N LEU A 19 -0.31 -6.38 5.99
CA LEU A 19 -0.29 -6.05 7.41
C LEU A 19 -1.60 -5.40 7.87
N ALA A 20 -2.16 -4.55 7.03
CA ALA A 20 -3.45 -3.90 7.31
C ALA A 20 -4.65 -4.82 7.05
N ASN A 21 -4.39 -6.06 6.63
CA ASN A 21 -5.42 -7.06 6.39
C ASN A 21 -6.38 -6.67 5.26
N LEU A 22 -5.92 -5.86 4.33
CA LEU A 22 -6.72 -5.45 3.16
C LEU A 22 -6.62 -6.47 2.04
N VAL A 23 -5.53 -7.24 2.02
CA VAL A 23 -5.34 -8.36 1.11
C VAL A 23 -4.83 -9.55 1.91
N GLY A 24 -5.05 -10.76 1.41
CA GLY A 24 -4.68 -11.98 2.12
C GLY A 24 -3.29 -12.50 1.79
N THR A 25 -2.77 -12.18 0.59
CA THR A 25 -1.49 -12.72 0.10
C THR A 25 -0.71 -11.65 -0.65
N GLY A 26 0.60 -11.89 -0.85
CA GLY A 26 1.43 -11.03 -1.68
C GLY A 26 1.00 -11.01 -3.14
N GLY A 27 0.50 -12.13 -3.66
CA GLY A 27 -0.03 -12.18 -5.03
C GLY A 27 -1.26 -11.32 -5.20
N GLU A 28 -2.14 -11.30 -4.22
CA GLU A 28 -3.32 -10.44 -4.24
C GLU A 28 -2.92 -8.96 -4.17
N ALA A 29 -1.94 -8.64 -3.30
CA ALA A 29 -1.41 -7.28 -3.21
C ALA A 29 -0.84 -6.83 -4.56
N LYS A 30 -0.09 -7.68 -5.23
CA LYS A 30 0.47 -7.40 -6.55
C LYS A 30 -0.63 -7.03 -7.55
N ILE A 31 -1.72 -7.81 -7.57
CA ILE A 31 -2.82 -7.59 -8.50
C ILE A 31 -3.48 -6.24 -8.27
N VAL A 32 -3.87 -5.93 -7.04
CA VAL A 32 -4.57 -4.67 -6.74
C VAL A 32 -3.69 -3.45 -6.97
N ILE A 33 -2.40 -3.56 -6.67
CA ILE A 33 -1.46 -2.47 -6.89
C ILE A 33 -1.27 -2.22 -8.39
N GLN A 34 -1.04 -3.27 -9.17
CA GLN A 34 -0.81 -3.14 -10.61
C GLN A 34 -2.05 -2.72 -11.37
N ASN A 35 -3.25 -3.02 -10.85
CA ASN A 35 -4.50 -2.55 -11.42
C ASN A 35 -4.78 -1.07 -11.18
N GLY A 36 -3.98 -0.40 -10.35
CA GLY A 36 -4.19 1.00 -10.04
C GLY A 36 -5.25 1.26 -8.98
N ASP A 37 -5.56 0.25 -8.16
CA ASP A 37 -6.57 0.38 -7.11
C ASP A 37 -6.03 1.03 -5.85
N VAL A 38 -4.71 1.26 -5.77
CA VAL A 38 -4.05 1.78 -4.57
C VAL A 38 -3.53 3.19 -4.82
N LEU A 39 -3.85 4.11 -3.92
CA LEU A 39 -3.36 5.49 -3.97
C LEU A 39 -2.32 5.70 -2.88
N VAL A 40 -1.22 6.36 -3.23
CA VAL A 40 -0.20 6.79 -2.27
C VAL A 40 -0.13 8.31 -2.34
N ASN A 41 -0.41 8.96 -1.22
CA ASN A 41 -0.48 10.42 -1.15
C ASN A 41 -1.43 11.02 -2.20
N GLY A 42 -2.54 10.34 -2.46
CA GLY A 42 -3.56 10.79 -3.39
C GLY A 42 -3.31 10.44 -4.86
N GLU A 43 -2.20 9.77 -5.16
CA GLU A 43 -1.86 9.39 -6.55
C GLU A 43 -1.83 7.88 -6.71
N VAL A 44 -2.31 7.39 -7.86
CA VAL A 44 -2.26 5.97 -8.18
C VAL A 44 -0.81 5.50 -8.17
N CYS A 45 -0.55 4.42 -7.42
CA CYS A 45 0.77 3.81 -7.36
C CYS A 45 0.66 2.36 -7.84
N THR A 46 1.42 2.02 -8.87
CA THR A 46 1.46 0.66 -9.42
C THR A 46 2.75 -0.09 -9.03
N MET A 47 3.56 0.52 -8.16
CA MET A 47 4.84 -0.06 -7.72
C MET A 47 4.65 -0.79 -6.41
N ARG A 48 4.59 -2.12 -6.45
CA ARG A 48 4.40 -2.94 -5.24
C ARG A 48 5.55 -2.82 -4.24
N GLY A 49 6.74 -2.49 -4.70
CA GLY A 49 7.91 -2.30 -3.86
C GLY A 49 8.11 -0.87 -3.38
N LYS A 50 7.15 0.01 -3.59
CA LYS A 50 7.22 1.40 -3.14
C LYS A 50 7.41 1.44 -1.63
N LYS A 51 8.44 2.16 -1.17
CA LYS A 51 8.69 2.35 0.26
C LYS A 51 7.73 3.41 0.80
N ILE A 52 6.89 3.01 1.74
CA ILE A 52 5.95 3.91 2.41
C ILE A 52 6.58 4.30 3.73
N ARG A 53 6.64 5.60 3.99
CA ARG A 53 7.32 6.17 5.17
C ARG A 53 6.33 6.89 6.07
N PRO A 54 6.74 7.20 7.33
CA PRO A 54 5.89 8.01 8.21
C PRO A 54 5.52 9.34 7.52
N GLY A 55 4.27 9.69 7.59
CA GLY A 55 3.74 10.87 6.90
C GLY A 55 3.11 10.56 5.55
N ASP A 56 3.41 9.40 4.97
CA ASP A 56 2.76 8.97 3.73
C ASP A 56 1.35 8.43 4.05
N THR A 57 0.43 8.64 3.11
CA THR A 57 -0.94 8.14 3.21
C THR A 57 -1.17 7.13 2.09
N VAL A 58 -1.74 5.99 2.45
CA VAL A 58 -2.10 4.94 1.49
C VAL A 58 -3.61 4.73 1.58
N ALA A 59 -4.28 4.77 0.45
CA ALA A 59 -5.72 4.56 0.35
C ALA A 59 -6.01 3.39 -0.60
N PHE A 60 -6.98 2.56 -0.21
CA PHE A 60 -7.35 1.36 -0.99
C PHE A 60 -8.85 1.11 -0.90
#